data_1855a40a7a4ca9251ab1a1746db44d96
#
_entry.id   1855a40a7a4ca9251ab1a1746db44d96
#
_cell.length_a   1.000
_cell.length_b   1.000
_cell.length_c   1.000
_cell.angle_alpha   90.00
_cell.angle_beta   90.00
_cell.angle_gamma   90.00
#
_symmetry.space_group_name_H-M   'P 1'
#
loop_
_entity.id
_entity.type
_entity.pdbx_description
1 polymer ?
#
loop_
_entity_poly.entity_id
_entity_poly.type
_entity_poly.pdbx_seq_one_letter_code
_entity_poly.pdbx_strand_id
1 'polypeptide(L)'
;DDPRISLLSATGSTEMGKALAPRVTARLGKALYELGGNNGMIVSQHGNLDLAVRAIVFGAVGTAGQRCTTLRRLIVQEQVYDDLLTQLKPAYASLPVGNQFKADTLV
;
A
#
# COMPACT_ATOMS: atom_id res chain seq x y z
N ASP A 1 25.35 -10.40 9.99
CA ASP A 1 25.78 -11.18 11.17
C ASP A 1 26.93 -10.49 11.97
N ASP A 2 27.32 -9.27 11.59
CA ASP A 2 28.41 -8.54 12.25
C ASP A 2 27.99 -8.12 13.69
N PRO A 3 28.68 -8.57 14.74
CA PRO A 3 28.35 -8.27 16.13
C PRO A 3 28.54 -6.80 16.51
N ARG A 4 29.28 -6.03 15.73
CA ARG A 4 29.49 -4.59 15.95
C ARG A 4 28.23 -3.76 15.64
N ILE A 5 27.28 -4.33 14.88
CA ILE A 5 26.01 -3.66 14.56
C ILE A 5 25.02 -3.92 15.69
N SER A 6 24.76 -2.92 16.49
CA SER A 6 23.88 -3.01 17.67
C SER A 6 22.38 -3.05 17.30
N LEU A 7 21.99 -2.42 16.19
CA LEU A 7 20.61 -2.35 15.71
C LEU A 7 20.56 -2.59 14.20
N LEU A 8 19.71 -3.52 13.76
CA LEU A 8 19.32 -3.67 12.37
C LEU A 8 17.97 -2.96 12.15
N SER A 9 17.93 -1.97 11.27
CA SER A 9 16.68 -1.40 10.76
C SER A 9 16.50 -1.83 9.30
N ALA A 10 15.38 -2.48 8.99
CA ALA A 10 15.13 -3.03 7.66
C ALA A 10 13.69 -2.79 7.21
N THR A 11 13.53 -2.22 6.01
CA THR A 11 12.25 -2.04 5.34
C THR A 11 12.21 -2.94 4.10
N GLY A 12 11.13 -3.72 3.95
CA GLY A 12 10.99 -4.61 2.79
C GLY A 12 9.81 -5.58 2.90
N SER A 13 9.94 -6.72 2.24
CA SER A 13 8.87 -7.73 2.26
C SER A 13 8.78 -8.46 3.60
N THR A 14 7.60 -9.02 3.90
CA THR A 14 7.42 -9.90 5.07
C THR A 14 8.38 -11.09 5.03
N GLU A 15 8.65 -11.64 3.85
CA GLU A 15 9.60 -12.76 3.69
C GLU A 15 11.04 -12.32 4.03
N MET A 16 11.44 -11.12 3.64
CA MET A 16 12.72 -10.55 4.06
C MET A 16 12.81 -10.45 5.59
N GLY A 17 11.75 -9.94 6.24
CA GLY A 17 11.67 -9.86 7.70
C GLY A 17 11.81 -11.23 8.38
N LYS A 18 11.09 -12.24 7.88
CA LYS A 18 11.19 -13.63 8.36
C LYS A 18 12.59 -14.22 8.20
N ALA A 19 13.27 -13.90 7.10
CA ALA A 19 14.63 -14.37 6.85
C ALA A 19 15.68 -13.70 7.75
N LEU A 20 15.48 -12.41 8.09
CA LEU A 20 16.43 -11.65 8.90
C LEU A 20 16.23 -11.86 10.41
N ALA A 21 14.98 -12.02 10.88
CA ALA A 21 14.68 -12.08 12.31
C ALA A 21 15.46 -13.19 13.06
N PRO A 22 15.52 -14.43 12.58
CA PRO A 22 16.28 -15.49 13.27
C PRO A 22 17.78 -15.16 13.37
N ARG A 23 18.34 -14.55 12.32
CA ARG A 23 19.77 -14.19 12.28
C ARG A 23 20.13 -13.11 13.29
N VAL A 24 19.26 -12.11 13.47
CA VAL A 24 19.46 -11.04 14.46
C VAL A 24 19.27 -11.59 15.88
N THR A 25 18.22 -12.39 16.08
CA THR A 25 17.91 -13.01 17.38
C THR A 25 19.01 -13.98 17.84
N ALA A 26 19.61 -14.75 16.93
CA ALA A 26 20.67 -15.70 17.25
C ALA A 26 21.88 -15.04 17.93
N ARG A 27 22.12 -13.74 17.68
CA ARG A 27 23.17 -12.96 18.33
C ARG A 27 22.66 -12.03 19.43
N LEU A 28 21.41 -12.17 19.88
CA LEU A 28 20.71 -11.29 20.83
C LEU A 28 20.71 -9.81 20.41
N GLY A 29 20.75 -9.55 19.10
CA GLY A 29 20.72 -8.20 18.52
C GLY A 29 19.33 -7.58 18.55
N LYS A 30 19.26 -6.26 18.39
CA LYS A 30 18.01 -5.52 18.24
C LYS A 30 17.67 -5.36 16.77
N ALA A 31 16.36 -5.39 16.44
CA ALA A 31 15.89 -5.14 15.09
C ALA A 31 14.61 -4.31 15.09
N LEU A 32 14.49 -3.46 14.06
CA LEU A 32 13.26 -2.76 13.67
C LEU A 32 12.89 -3.23 12.27
N TYR A 33 11.69 -3.75 12.10
CA TYR A 33 11.20 -4.23 10.81
C TYR A 33 9.98 -3.42 10.37
N GLU A 34 10.09 -2.76 9.22
CA GLU A 34 8.98 -2.16 8.50
C GLU A 34 8.66 -3.05 7.29
N LEU A 35 7.54 -3.75 7.34
CA LEU A 35 7.21 -4.81 6.40
C LEU A 35 5.98 -4.48 5.55
N GLY A 36 5.53 -5.42 4.74
CA GLY A 36 4.36 -5.26 3.88
C GLY A 36 3.05 -5.12 4.67
N GLY A 37 2.05 -4.55 4.02
CA GLY A 37 0.71 -4.38 4.55
C GLY A 37 -0.39 -4.91 3.62
N ASN A 38 -1.60 -5.03 4.14
CA ASN A 38 -2.83 -5.34 3.40
C ASN A 38 -3.92 -4.34 3.78
N ASN A 39 -3.67 -3.07 3.48
CA ASN A 39 -4.42 -1.93 4.01
C ASN A 39 -5.83 -1.87 3.41
N GLY A 40 -6.78 -1.49 4.24
CA GLY A 40 -8.18 -1.33 3.88
C GLY A 40 -8.66 0.10 4.08
N MET A 41 -9.68 0.49 3.31
CA MET A 41 -10.44 1.72 3.51
C MET A 41 -11.92 1.37 3.64
N ILE A 42 -12.60 2.02 4.58
CA ILE A 42 -14.04 1.89 4.79
C ILE A 42 -14.71 3.14 4.25
N VAL A 43 -15.72 2.97 3.39
CA VAL A 43 -16.54 4.06 2.88
C VAL A 43 -17.97 3.87 3.41
N SER A 44 -18.41 4.82 4.23
CA SER A 44 -19.77 4.82 4.78
C SER A 44 -20.69 5.75 3.99
N GLN A 45 -22.02 5.59 4.19
CA GLN A 45 -23.03 6.44 3.56
C GLN A 45 -22.94 7.93 3.96
N HIS A 46 -22.24 8.24 5.05
CA HIS A 46 -22.03 9.62 5.51
C HIS A 46 -20.70 10.21 5.03
N GLY A 47 -19.92 9.43 4.28
CA GLY A 47 -18.64 9.85 3.73
C GLY A 47 -18.78 10.79 2.53
N ASN A 48 -17.79 11.64 2.34
CA ASN A 48 -17.70 12.45 1.12
C ASN A 48 -17.15 11.57 -0.03
N LEU A 49 -18.01 11.22 -1.00
CA LEU A 49 -17.67 10.31 -2.08
C LEU A 49 -16.62 10.91 -3.03
N ASP A 50 -16.66 12.20 -3.33
CA ASP A 50 -15.66 12.86 -4.20
C ASP A 50 -14.26 12.77 -3.60
N LEU A 51 -14.17 13.01 -2.28
CA LEU A 51 -12.92 12.84 -1.55
C LEU A 51 -12.48 11.38 -1.48
N ALA A 52 -13.44 10.47 -1.25
CA ALA A 52 -13.18 9.04 -1.19
C ALA A 52 -12.61 8.50 -2.51
N VAL A 53 -13.19 8.86 -3.67
CA VAL A 53 -12.69 8.46 -4.99
C VAL A 53 -11.23 8.87 -5.18
N ARG A 54 -10.90 10.14 -4.88
CA ARG A 54 -9.51 10.64 -5.00
C ARG A 54 -8.55 9.90 -4.07
N ALA A 55 -8.95 9.68 -2.82
CA ALA A 55 -8.15 8.96 -1.83
C ALA A 55 -7.94 7.49 -2.20
N ILE A 56 -8.98 6.83 -2.72
CA ILE A 56 -8.92 5.44 -3.19
C ILE A 56 -7.95 5.32 -4.36
N VAL A 57 -8.10 6.15 -5.39
CA VAL A 57 -7.22 6.13 -6.56
C VAL A 57 -5.78 6.38 -6.15
N PHE A 58 -5.51 7.47 -5.42
CA PHE A 58 -4.15 7.78 -4.96
C PHE A 58 -3.57 6.67 -4.06
N GLY A 59 -4.36 6.15 -3.14
CA GLY A 59 -3.93 5.10 -2.21
C GLY A 59 -3.63 3.77 -2.88
N ALA A 60 -4.37 3.43 -3.95
CA ALA A 60 -4.22 2.16 -4.64
C ALA A 60 -3.14 2.20 -5.73
N VAL A 61 -3.10 3.27 -6.55
CA VAL A 61 -2.23 3.30 -7.73
C VAL A 61 -0.96 4.13 -7.55
N GLY A 62 -0.89 4.96 -6.52
CA GLY A 62 0.32 5.74 -6.24
C GLY A 62 1.55 4.85 -6.16
N THR A 63 2.64 5.25 -6.86
CA THR A 63 3.87 4.44 -7.02
C THR A 63 3.60 3.02 -7.54
N ALA A 64 2.68 2.87 -8.49
CA ALA A 64 2.26 1.58 -9.07
C ALA A 64 1.83 0.54 -8.01
N GLY A 65 1.21 1.00 -6.90
CA GLY A 65 0.78 0.14 -5.80
C GLY A 65 1.92 -0.50 -4.98
N GLN A 66 3.15 -0.01 -5.10
CA GLN A 66 4.35 -0.61 -4.49
C GLN A 66 4.74 0.04 -3.16
N ARG A 67 3.77 0.35 -2.30
CA ARG A 67 4.00 0.87 -0.94
C ARG A 67 3.47 -0.08 0.12
N CYS A 68 4.07 -0.08 1.30
CA CYS A 68 3.53 -0.76 2.48
C CYS A 68 2.13 -0.25 2.86
N THR A 69 1.83 1.02 2.53
CA THR A 69 0.55 1.70 2.77
C THR A 69 -0.42 1.61 1.60
N THR A 70 -0.10 0.92 0.49
CA THR A 70 -1.00 0.78 -0.66
C THR A 70 -2.36 0.25 -0.24
N LEU A 71 -3.42 0.92 -0.69
CA LEU A 71 -4.79 0.47 -0.49
C LEU A 71 -5.05 -0.80 -1.31
N ARG A 72 -5.37 -1.90 -0.63
CA ARG A 72 -5.58 -3.21 -1.25
C ARG A 72 -7.00 -3.73 -1.10
N ARG A 73 -7.71 -3.24 -0.11
CA ARG A 73 -9.09 -3.66 0.19
C ARG A 73 -9.97 -2.44 0.38
N LEU A 74 -11.09 -2.42 -0.33
CA LEU A 74 -12.12 -1.40 -0.19
C LEU A 74 -13.37 -2.04 0.38
N ILE A 75 -13.81 -1.55 1.54
CA ILE A 75 -14.99 -2.03 2.24
C ILE A 75 -16.03 -0.92 2.16
N VAL A 76 -17.09 -1.15 1.41
CA VAL A 76 -18.08 -0.11 1.08
C VAL A 76 -19.42 -0.50 1.66
N GLN A 77 -20.07 0.43 2.34
CA GLN A 77 -21.44 0.26 2.80
C GLN A 77 -22.39 0.16 1.61
N GLU A 78 -23.33 -0.77 1.66
CA GLU A 78 -24.22 -1.13 0.55
C GLU A 78 -24.93 0.09 -0.06
N GLN A 79 -25.39 1.01 0.77
CA GLN A 79 -26.15 2.20 0.37
C GLN A 79 -25.39 3.15 -0.58
N VAL A 80 -24.07 3.11 -0.60
CA VAL A 80 -23.22 3.98 -1.43
C VAL A 80 -22.36 3.21 -2.43
N TYR A 81 -22.55 1.90 -2.51
CA TYR A 81 -21.73 1.04 -3.35
C TYR A 81 -21.82 1.41 -4.83
N ASP A 82 -23.03 1.53 -5.37
CA ASP A 82 -23.24 1.80 -6.79
C ASP A 82 -22.82 3.23 -7.16
N ASP A 83 -23.09 4.21 -6.31
CA ASP A 83 -22.68 5.59 -6.51
C ASP A 83 -21.15 5.72 -6.53
N LEU A 84 -20.48 5.07 -5.57
CA LEU A 84 -19.02 5.03 -5.53
C LEU A 84 -18.45 4.33 -6.76
N LEU A 85 -19.01 3.20 -7.16
CA LEU A 85 -18.54 2.41 -8.30
C LEU A 85 -18.68 3.20 -9.62
N THR A 86 -19.78 3.94 -9.78
CA THR A 86 -20.03 4.80 -10.94
C THR A 86 -18.97 5.91 -11.08
N GLN A 87 -18.47 6.45 -9.98
CA GLN A 87 -17.42 7.47 -9.98
C GLN A 87 -16.01 6.85 -10.09
N LEU A 88 -15.79 5.69 -9.48
CA LEU A 88 -14.48 5.06 -9.39
C LEU A 88 -14.04 4.45 -10.74
N LYS A 89 -14.95 3.81 -11.47
CA LYS A 89 -14.66 3.19 -12.78
C LYS A 89 -14.03 4.17 -13.78
N PRO A 90 -14.62 5.35 -14.06
CA PRO A 90 -14.02 6.31 -14.98
C PRO A 90 -12.70 6.88 -14.46
N ALA A 91 -12.55 7.06 -13.14
CA ALA A 91 -11.30 7.51 -12.55
C ALA A 91 -10.16 6.52 -12.81
N TYR A 92 -10.40 5.21 -12.66
CA TYR A 92 -9.42 4.17 -13.02
C TYR A 92 -9.18 4.09 -14.53
N ALA A 93 -10.22 4.22 -15.34
CA ALA A 93 -10.09 4.18 -16.81
C ALA A 93 -9.26 5.35 -17.38
N SER A 94 -9.19 6.47 -16.67
CA SER A 94 -8.41 7.64 -17.07
C SER A 94 -6.92 7.57 -16.69
N LEU A 95 -6.49 6.52 -15.95
CA LEU A 95 -5.10 6.41 -15.52
C LEU A 95 -4.19 6.07 -16.71
N PRO A 96 -3.09 6.85 -16.91
CA PRO A 96 -2.10 6.54 -17.93
C PRO A 96 -1.25 5.32 -17.49
N VAL A 97 -1.64 4.15 -17.98
CA VAL A 97 -0.92 2.88 -17.74
C VAL A 97 -0.03 2.56 -18.93
N GLY A 98 1.25 2.23 -18.68
CA GLY A 98 2.15 1.94 -19.78
C GLY A 98 3.61 1.71 -19.39
N ASN A 99 4.51 2.02 -20.32
CA ASN A 99 5.93 1.86 -20.10
C ASN A 99 6.46 2.94 -19.15
N GLN A 100 7.08 2.55 -18.03
CA GLN A 100 7.60 3.44 -16.99
C GLN A 100 8.67 4.45 -17.47
N PHE A 101 9.27 4.23 -18.64
CA PHE A 101 10.26 5.15 -19.22
C PHE A 101 9.66 6.26 -20.08
N LYS A 102 8.32 6.27 -20.25
CA LYS A 102 7.61 7.35 -20.92
C LYS A 102 7.13 8.39 -19.91
N ALA A 103 7.33 9.67 -20.24
CA ALA A 103 7.02 10.77 -19.32
C ALA A 103 5.53 10.95 -18.99
N ASP A 104 4.66 10.43 -19.82
CA ASP A 104 3.20 10.49 -19.69
C ASP A 104 2.59 9.24 -18.99
N THR A 105 3.41 8.28 -18.59
CA THR A 105 2.97 7.09 -17.87
C THR A 105 2.94 7.34 -16.35
N LEU A 106 1.84 7.01 -15.71
CA LEU A 106 1.67 7.10 -14.26
C LEU A 106 1.86 5.74 -13.57
N VAL A 107 1.41 4.64 -14.20
CA VAL A 107 1.40 3.27 -13.63
C VAL A 107 1.92 2.26 -14.64
#